data_e65c5c7f2ff7cb52642fb14d40c43182
#
_entry.id   e65c5c7f2ff7cb52642fb14d40c43182
#
_cell.length_a   1.000
_cell.length_b   1.000
_cell.length_c   1.000
_cell.angle_alpha   90.00
_cell.angle_beta   90.00
_cell.angle_gamma   90.00
#
_symmetry.space_group_name_H-M   'P 1'
#
loop_
_entity.id
_entity.type
_entity.pdbx_description
1 polymer ?
#
loop_
_entity_poly.entity_id
_entity_poly.type
_entity_poly.pdbx_seq_one_letter_code
_entity_poly.pdbx_strand_id
1 'polypeptide(L)'
;DCVLWVESCAGPLGVMLAAERPERVRGLVLCATFARSPLPLLQWLAPLAHAVPRVALPDRALVWGLLGRYATPSLVVAIRQAVLSVDLAVLAERIRAVAGVDVSGALPDVQVPVLYLLARNDRVVSRRAVKPFMALGDRLQVVSCVGPHCLLQACPGDAAAVVSTFIGSLPKAAG
;
A
#
# COMPACT_ATOMS: atom_id res chain seq x y z
N ASP A 1 15.04 -14.35 8.64
CA ASP A 1 15.05 -12.98 8.05
C ASP A 1 14.20 -12.96 6.80
N CYS A 2 13.36 -11.93 6.64
CA CYS A 2 12.47 -11.78 5.49
C CYS A 2 12.55 -10.38 4.88
N VAL A 3 12.08 -10.27 3.64
CA VAL A 3 11.75 -9.00 3.03
C VAL A 3 10.23 -8.86 3.10
N LEU A 4 9.76 -7.78 3.72
CA LEU A 4 8.34 -7.46 3.74
C LEU A 4 7.96 -6.78 2.43
N TRP A 5 6.93 -7.30 1.76
CA TRP A 5 6.36 -6.67 0.58
C TRP A 5 4.88 -6.38 0.84
N VAL A 6 4.54 -5.11 0.90
CA VAL A 6 3.21 -4.63 1.28
C VAL A 6 2.66 -3.64 0.24
N GLU A 7 1.36 -3.69 0.01
CA GLU A 7 0.66 -2.83 -0.94
C GLU A 7 -0.50 -2.10 -0.25
N SER A 8 -0.72 -0.84 -0.62
CA SER A 8 -1.87 -0.03 -0.22
C SER A 8 -2.03 0.05 1.30
N CYS A 9 -3.17 -0.33 1.86
CA CYS A 9 -3.48 -0.24 3.29
C CYS A 9 -2.60 -1.12 4.20
N ALA A 10 -1.85 -2.06 3.65
CA ALA A 10 -0.89 -2.86 4.40
C ALA A 10 0.45 -2.12 4.65
N GLY A 11 0.69 -1.00 3.97
CA GLY A 11 1.95 -0.24 4.13
C GLY A 11 2.22 0.24 5.54
N PRO A 12 1.28 0.87 6.24
CA PRO A 12 1.46 1.26 7.65
C PRO A 12 1.86 0.10 8.54
N LEU A 13 1.24 -1.08 8.34
CA LEU A 13 1.59 -2.29 9.08
C LEU A 13 3.03 -2.73 8.78
N GLY A 14 3.44 -2.70 7.50
CA GLY A 14 4.82 -3.00 7.12
C GLY A 14 5.84 -2.06 7.76
N VAL A 15 5.53 -0.76 7.85
CA VAL A 15 6.36 0.22 8.54
C VAL A 15 6.49 -0.11 10.03
N MET A 16 5.39 -0.39 10.71
CA MET A 16 5.40 -0.74 12.13
C MET A 16 6.22 -2.02 12.39
N LEU A 17 6.00 -3.06 11.60
CA LEU A 17 6.76 -4.31 11.73
C LEU A 17 8.26 -4.12 11.50
N ALA A 18 8.65 -3.30 10.52
CA ALA A 18 10.05 -3.02 10.24
C ALA A 18 10.71 -2.16 11.33
N ALA A 19 9.94 -1.28 11.99
CA ALA A 19 10.41 -0.47 13.10
C ALA A 19 10.53 -1.29 14.42
N GLU A 20 9.57 -2.18 14.69
CA GLU A 20 9.50 -2.96 15.91
C GLU A 20 10.40 -4.21 15.90
N ARG A 21 10.68 -4.77 14.73
CA ARG A 21 11.41 -6.04 14.53
C ARG A 21 12.51 -5.94 13.48
N PRO A 22 13.42 -4.97 13.61
CA PRO A 22 14.47 -4.77 12.60
C PRO A 22 15.37 -5.99 12.43
N GLU A 23 15.53 -6.82 13.47
CA GLU A 23 16.34 -8.04 13.43
C GLU A 23 15.76 -9.16 12.55
N ARG A 24 14.44 -9.08 12.23
CA ARG A 24 13.74 -10.07 11.40
C ARG A 24 13.48 -9.61 9.99
N VAL A 25 13.59 -8.30 9.75
CA VAL A 25 13.28 -7.68 8.47
C VAL A 25 14.57 -7.22 7.80
N ARG A 26 14.91 -7.78 6.66
CA ARG A 26 16.09 -7.38 5.86
C ARG A 26 15.84 -6.21 4.94
N GLY A 27 14.59 -5.97 4.58
CA GLY A 27 14.18 -4.91 3.69
C GLY A 27 12.68 -4.78 3.63
N LEU A 28 12.20 -3.60 3.26
CA LEU A 28 10.78 -3.27 3.17
C LEU A 28 10.45 -2.75 1.77
N VAL A 29 9.51 -3.41 1.09
CA VAL A 29 8.95 -2.96 -0.19
C VAL A 29 7.56 -2.41 0.04
N LEU A 30 7.40 -1.12 -0.23
CA LEU A 30 6.16 -0.36 -0.09
C LEU A 30 5.59 -0.07 -1.48
N CYS A 31 4.41 -0.55 -1.81
CA CYS A 31 3.79 -0.38 -3.11
C CYS A 31 2.48 0.42 -2.99
N ALA A 32 2.36 1.51 -3.74
CA ALA A 32 1.13 2.31 -3.84
C ALA A 32 0.47 2.58 -2.47
N THR A 33 1.27 3.00 -1.48
CA THR A 33 0.88 3.08 -0.07
C THR A 33 1.12 4.46 0.56
N PHE A 34 0.93 4.57 1.86
CA PHE A 34 0.98 5.82 2.63
C PHE A 34 1.47 5.54 4.06
N ALA A 35 2.08 6.54 4.70
CA ALA A 35 2.36 6.53 6.14
C ALA A 35 1.26 7.24 6.94
N ARG A 36 0.55 8.16 6.30
CA ARG A 36 -0.59 8.90 6.86
C ARG A 36 -1.82 8.68 6.00
N SER A 37 -2.99 8.76 6.61
CA SER A 37 -4.26 8.60 5.88
C SER A 37 -4.26 9.38 4.56
N PRO A 38 -4.53 8.72 3.43
CA PRO A 38 -4.67 9.39 2.14
C PRO A 38 -5.99 10.17 2.03
N LEU A 39 -6.92 9.94 2.95
CA LEU A 39 -8.27 10.46 2.97
C LEU A 39 -8.62 11.07 4.34
N PRO A 40 -7.92 12.15 4.78
CA PRO A 40 -8.08 12.68 6.12
C PRO A 40 -9.51 13.17 6.41
N LEU A 41 -10.27 13.55 5.38
CA LEU A 41 -11.68 13.95 5.54
C LEU A 41 -12.59 12.78 5.95
N LEU A 42 -12.20 11.51 5.66
CA LEU A 42 -12.98 10.35 6.12
C LEU A 42 -12.93 10.14 7.64
N GLN A 43 -11.98 10.73 8.35
CA GLN A 43 -11.96 10.67 9.82
C GLN A 43 -13.25 11.24 10.42
N TRP A 44 -13.78 12.31 9.85
CA TRP A 44 -15.04 12.95 10.29
C TRP A 44 -16.26 12.11 9.95
N LEU A 45 -16.17 11.23 8.95
CA LEU A 45 -17.23 10.32 8.54
C LEU A 45 -17.10 8.93 9.20
N ALA A 46 -15.99 8.65 9.86
CA ALA A 46 -15.75 7.36 10.51
C ALA A 46 -16.85 6.94 11.51
N PRO A 47 -17.44 7.84 12.34
CA PRO A 47 -18.57 7.50 13.20
C PRO A 47 -19.82 7.08 12.41
N LEU A 48 -20.00 7.59 11.20
CA LEU A 48 -21.12 7.28 10.32
C LEU A 48 -20.90 5.98 9.51
N ALA A 49 -19.70 5.39 9.57
CA ALA A 49 -19.40 4.15 8.83
C ALA A 49 -20.29 2.97 9.23
N HIS A 50 -20.88 2.99 10.43
CA HIS A 50 -21.91 2.00 10.84
C HIS A 50 -23.27 2.25 10.20
N ALA A 51 -23.55 3.52 9.84
CA ALA A 51 -24.81 3.93 9.25
C ALA A 51 -24.74 4.01 7.72
N VAL A 52 -23.55 3.83 7.12
CA VAL A 52 -23.43 3.71 5.67
C VAL A 52 -24.15 2.41 5.31
N PRO A 53 -25.36 2.49 4.73
CA PRO A 53 -26.01 1.30 4.22
C PRO A 53 -25.02 0.67 3.25
N ARG A 54 -25.13 -0.64 3.07
CA ARG A 54 -24.40 -1.45 2.09
C ARG A 54 -24.46 -0.85 0.68
N VAL A 55 -24.08 0.41 0.54
CA VAL A 55 -23.83 1.02 -0.75
C VAL A 55 -22.50 0.43 -1.19
N ALA A 56 -22.61 -0.75 -1.79
CA ALA A 56 -21.56 -1.26 -2.63
C ALA A 56 -21.10 -0.08 -3.49
N LEU A 57 -19.86 0.36 -3.31
CA LEU A 57 -19.26 1.30 -4.24
C LEU A 57 -19.62 0.78 -5.64
N PRO A 58 -20.24 1.57 -6.52
CA PRO A 58 -20.61 1.08 -7.82
C PRO A 58 -19.37 0.41 -8.42
N ASP A 59 -19.50 -0.81 -8.89
CA ASP A 59 -18.39 -1.59 -9.49
C ASP A 59 -17.52 -0.74 -10.41
N ARG A 60 -18.16 0.15 -11.18
CA ARG A 60 -17.47 1.07 -12.08
C ARG A 60 -16.56 2.07 -11.36
N ALA A 61 -16.95 2.56 -10.19
CA ALA A 61 -16.13 3.49 -9.40
C ALA A 61 -14.94 2.76 -8.78
N LEU A 62 -15.16 1.55 -8.26
CA LEU A 62 -14.11 0.69 -7.72
C LEU A 62 -13.07 0.34 -8.80
N VAL A 63 -13.52 -0.14 -9.95
CA VAL A 63 -12.66 -0.49 -11.09
C VAL A 63 -11.92 0.74 -11.60
N TRP A 64 -12.60 1.89 -11.72
CA TRP A 64 -11.99 3.14 -12.15
C TRP A 64 -10.91 3.63 -11.19
N GLY A 65 -11.14 3.54 -9.89
CA GLY A 65 -10.17 3.93 -8.86
C GLY A 65 -8.95 3.02 -8.82
N LEU A 66 -9.19 1.70 -8.78
CA LEU A 66 -8.15 0.70 -8.56
C LEU A 66 -7.35 0.35 -9.83
N LEU A 67 -7.99 0.28 -10.98
CA LEU A 67 -7.38 -0.17 -12.24
C LEU A 67 -7.34 0.92 -13.32
N GLY A 68 -8.33 1.81 -13.36
CA GLY A 68 -8.43 2.82 -14.42
C GLY A 68 -8.39 2.21 -15.81
N ARG A 69 -7.51 2.71 -16.68
CA ARG A 69 -7.33 2.22 -18.06
C ARG A 69 -6.65 0.84 -18.15
N TYR A 70 -6.14 0.30 -17.06
CA TYR A 70 -5.48 -1.01 -16.99
C TYR A 70 -6.48 -2.14 -16.68
N ALA A 71 -7.77 -1.82 -16.61
CA ALA A 71 -8.82 -2.80 -16.37
C ALA A 71 -8.89 -3.81 -17.51
N THR A 72 -8.76 -5.08 -17.19
CA THR A 72 -9.07 -6.21 -18.07
C THR A 72 -10.27 -6.98 -17.50
N PRO A 73 -11.02 -7.74 -18.30
CA PRO A 73 -12.13 -8.53 -17.78
C PRO A 73 -11.73 -9.45 -16.61
N SER A 74 -10.56 -10.09 -16.68
CA SER A 74 -10.04 -10.96 -15.62
C SER A 74 -9.72 -10.21 -14.34
N LEU A 75 -9.06 -9.04 -14.42
CA LEU A 75 -8.76 -8.21 -13.25
C LEU A 75 -10.03 -7.66 -12.59
N VAL A 76 -11.03 -7.28 -13.39
CA VAL A 76 -12.32 -6.81 -12.86
C VAL A 76 -13.00 -7.93 -12.08
N VAL A 77 -13.03 -9.15 -12.61
CA VAL A 77 -13.59 -10.31 -11.91
C VAL A 77 -12.82 -10.58 -10.62
N ALA A 78 -11.49 -10.59 -10.67
CA ALA A 78 -10.65 -10.86 -9.50
C ALA A 78 -10.87 -9.82 -8.38
N ILE A 79 -10.94 -8.52 -8.72
CA ILE A 79 -11.20 -7.45 -7.73
C ILE A 79 -12.59 -7.62 -7.12
N ARG A 80 -13.61 -7.88 -7.95
CA ARG A 80 -14.96 -8.11 -7.44
C ARG A 80 -15.01 -9.29 -6.47
N GLN A 81 -14.41 -10.41 -6.83
CA GLN A 81 -14.34 -11.57 -5.95
C GLN A 81 -13.61 -11.24 -4.64
N ALA A 82 -12.48 -10.55 -4.70
CA ALA A 82 -11.73 -10.14 -3.52
C ALA A 82 -12.57 -9.24 -2.58
N VAL A 83 -13.31 -8.27 -3.13
CA VAL A 83 -14.18 -7.39 -2.34
C VAL A 83 -15.37 -8.16 -1.75
N LEU A 84 -16.01 -9.03 -2.54
CA LEU A 84 -17.17 -9.81 -2.09
C LEU A 84 -16.80 -10.88 -1.06
N SER A 85 -15.55 -11.35 -1.03
CA SER A 85 -15.06 -12.34 -0.06
C SER A 85 -14.81 -11.76 1.33
N VAL A 86 -14.79 -10.42 1.46
CA VAL A 86 -14.56 -9.74 2.74
C VAL A 86 -15.90 -9.45 3.42
N ASP A 87 -16.00 -9.81 4.70
CA ASP A 87 -17.15 -9.42 5.53
C ASP A 87 -17.24 -7.88 5.61
N LEU A 88 -18.46 -7.34 5.54
CA LEU A 88 -18.71 -5.91 5.56
C LEU A 88 -18.26 -5.25 6.87
N ALA A 89 -18.33 -5.95 8.00
CA ALA A 89 -17.83 -5.43 9.26
C ALA A 89 -16.30 -5.30 9.20
N VAL A 90 -15.59 -6.29 8.64
CA VAL A 90 -14.15 -6.24 8.44
C VAL A 90 -13.76 -5.12 7.47
N LEU A 91 -14.52 -4.93 6.39
CA LEU A 91 -14.29 -3.83 5.45
C LEU A 91 -14.46 -2.46 6.13
N ALA A 92 -15.51 -2.29 6.94
CA ALA A 92 -15.75 -1.07 7.70
C ALA A 92 -14.62 -0.77 8.68
N GLU A 93 -14.11 -1.78 9.41
CA GLU A 93 -12.96 -1.62 10.30
C GLU A 93 -11.67 -1.26 9.55
N ARG A 94 -11.42 -1.84 8.37
CA ARG A 94 -10.29 -1.46 7.53
C ARG A 94 -10.40 -0.01 7.06
N ILE A 95 -11.56 0.45 6.67
CA ILE A 95 -11.79 1.84 6.27
C ILE A 95 -11.53 2.79 7.45
N ARG A 96 -11.99 2.43 8.66
CA ARG A 96 -11.70 3.23 9.87
C ARG A 96 -10.21 3.27 10.19
N ALA A 97 -9.54 2.11 10.15
CA ALA A 97 -8.10 2.03 10.37
C ALA A 97 -7.33 2.91 9.38
N VAL A 98 -7.68 2.87 8.08
CA VAL A 98 -7.07 3.71 7.04
C VAL A 98 -7.38 5.19 7.29
N ALA A 99 -8.60 5.54 7.72
CA ALA A 99 -8.98 6.93 7.94
C ALA A 99 -8.22 7.59 9.09
N GLY A 100 -7.85 6.82 10.12
CA GLY A 100 -7.17 7.32 11.32
C GLY A 100 -5.65 7.07 11.36
N VAL A 101 -5.08 6.38 10.36
CA VAL A 101 -3.69 5.95 10.44
C VAL A 101 -2.70 7.11 10.27
N ASP A 102 -1.73 7.16 11.17
CA ASP A 102 -0.48 7.92 11.03
C ASP A 102 0.65 7.14 11.71
N VAL A 103 1.52 6.55 10.91
CA VAL A 103 2.71 5.83 11.36
C VAL A 103 4.00 6.59 11.04
N SER A 104 3.90 7.87 10.71
CA SER A 104 5.08 8.67 10.36
C SER A 104 6.06 8.82 11.52
N GLY A 105 5.57 8.73 12.76
CA GLY A 105 6.42 8.73 13.95
C GLY A 105 7.32 7.49 14.09
N ALA A 106 6.95 6.37 13.47
CA ALA A 106 7.76 5.15 13.47
C ALA A 106 8.84 5.10 12.39
N LEU A 107 8.80 6.02 11.41
CA LEU A 107 9.75 6.01 10.29
C LEU A 107 11.24 6.15 10.73
N PRO A 108 11.59 6.95 11.74
CA PRO A 108 12.98 7.03 12.22
C PRO A 108 13.53 5.67 12.71
N ASP A 109 12.66 4.81 13.24
CA ASP A 109 13.01 3.51 13.79
C ASP A 109 13.14 2.41 12.73
N VAL A 110 12.72 2.68 11.48
CA VAL A 110 12.93 1.78 10.34
C VAL A 110 14.40 1.84 9.92
N GLN A 111 15.19 0.85 10.31
CA GLN A 111 16.63 0.81 10.08
C GLN A 111 17.04 0.00 8.83
N VAL A 112 16.10 -0.63 8.16
CA VAL A 112 16.34 -1.46 6.99
C VAL A 112 16.23 -0.66 5.69
N PRO A 113 16.84 -1.12 4.58
CA PRO A 113 16.60 -0.54 3.26
C PRO A 113 15.11 -0.62 2.87
N VAL A 114 14.61 0.45 2.28
CA VAL A 114 13.20 0.59 1.88
C VAL A 114 13.11 0.91 0.39
N LEU A 115 12.36 0.12 -0.35
CA LEU A 115 11.94 0.40 -1.72
C LEU A 115 10.50 0.92 -1.72
N TYR A 116 10.27 2.09 -2.28
CA TYR A 116 8.93 2.62 -2.51
C TYR A 116 8.58 2.58 -4.00
N LEU A 117 7.61 1.74 -4.37
CA LEU A 117 7.04 1.67 -5.71
C LEU A 117 5.90 2.68 -5.83
N LEU A 118 6.15 3.76 -6.55
CA LEU A 118 5.19 4.82 -6.79
C LEU A 118 4.41 4.52 -8.07
N ALA A 119 3.13 4.19 -7.96
CA ALA A 119 2.26 3.98 -9.11
C ALA A 119 1.88 5.33 -9.75
N ARG A 120 2.31 5.56 -10.99
CA ARG A 120 2.14 6.87 -11.67
C ARG A 120 0.70 7.23 -11.98
N ASN A 121 -0.16 6.24 -12.17
CA ASN A 121 -1.56 6.40 -12.51
C ASN A 121 -2.50 6.04 -11.36
N ASP A 122 -1.97 6.03 -10.12
CA ASP A 122 -2.75 5.82 -8.92
C ASP A 122 -3.78 6.95 -8.73
N ARG A 123 -5.04 6.55 -8.53
CA ARG A 123 -6.18 7.44 -8.30
C ARG A 123 -6.70 7.37 -6.86
N VAL A 124 -6.15 6.47 -6.05
CA VAL A 124 -6.51 6.26 -4.66
C VAL A 124 -5.48 6.91 -3.74
N VAL A 125 -4.20 6.63 -3.98
CA VAL A 125 -3.10 7.17 -3.20
C VAL A 125 -2.37 8.25 -4.00
N SER A 126 -2.40 9.47 -3.49
CA SER A 126 -1.69 10.59 -4.12
C SER A 126 -0.19 10.35 -4.17
N ARG A 127 0.49 10.78 -5.24
CA ARG A 127 1.96 10.78 -5.32
C ARG A 127 2.63 11.52 -4.15
N ARG A 128 1.91 12.43 -3.49
CA ARG A 128 2.41 13.13 -2.30
C ARG A 128 2.54 12.23 -1.07
N ALA A 129 1.91 11.05 -1.09
CA ALA A 129 1.99 10.09 0.01
C ALA A 129 3.41 9.54 0.26
N VAL A 130 4.32 9.68 -0.72
CA VAL A 130 5.74 9.35 -0.54
C VAL A 130 6.47 10.35 0.39
N LYS A 131 5.97 11.58 0.54
CA LYS A 131 6.69 12.65 1.26
C LYS A 131 7.11 12.28 2.69
N PRO A 132 6.27 11.69 3.55
CA PRO A 132 6.70 11.29 4.89
C PRO A 132 7.88 10.32 4.87
N PHE A 133 7.94 9.43 3.88
CA PHE A 133 9.02 8.44 3.76
C PHE A 133 10.38 9.05 3.43
N MET A 134 10.43 10.30 2.95
CA MET A 134 11.71 10.99 2.72
C MET A 134 12.53 11.15 4.01
N ALA A 135 11.91 11.04 5.18
CA ALA A 135 12.61 11.01 6.47
C ALA A 135 13.56 9.80 6.63
N LEU A 136 13.41 8.76 5.80
CA LEU A 136 14.30 7.60 5.78
C LEU A 136 15.69 7.90 5.18
N GLY A 137 15.85 9.03 4.49
CA GLY A 137 17.11 9.44 3.89
C GLY A 137 17.66 8.41 2.91
N ASP A 138 18.95 8.04 3.05
CA ASP A 138 19.65 7.11 2.16
C ASP A 138 19.11 5.67 2.18
N ARG A 139 18.28 5.33 3.17
CA ARG A 139 17.62 4.02 3.23
C ARG A 139 16.44 3.91 2.25
N LEU A 140 15.94 5.02 1.72
CA LEU A 140 14.79 5.05 0.81
C LEU A 140 15.24 5.08 -0.65
N GLN A 141 14.83 4.08 -1.39
CA GLN A 141 14.82 4.09 -2.86
C GLN A 141 13.39 4.29 -3.36
N VAL A 142 13.15 5.31 -4.18
CA VAL A 142 11.85 5.55 -4.82
C VAL A 142 11.92 5.22 -6.29
N VAL A 143 11.09 4.28 -6.74
CA VAL A 143 10.97 3.91 -8.14
C VAL A 143 9.56 4.20 -8.63
N SER A 144 9.47 4.94 -9.72
CA SER A 144 8.19 5.31 -10.34
C SER A 144 7.82 4.29 -11.42
N CYS A 145 6.75 3.53 -11.18
CA CYS A 145 6.21 2.53 -12.10
C CYS A 145 4.99 3.07 -12.83
N VAL A 146 4.89 2.78 -14.12
CA VAL A 146 3.71 3.14 -14.93
C VAL A 146 2.62 2.11 -14.67
N GLY A 147 1.63 2.46 -13.85
CA GLY A 147 0.55 1.55 -13.49
C GLY A 147 -0.49 2.21 -12.57
N PRO A 148 -1.62 1.53 -12.32
CA PRO A 148 -2.72 1.99 -11.49
C PRO A 148 -2.43 1.74 -9.99
N HIS A 149 -3.46 1.96 -9.12
CA HIS A 149 -3.35 1.64 -7.69
C HIS A 149 -3.00 0.17 -7.43
N CYS A 150 -3.73 -0.75 -8.06
CA CYS A 150 -3.40 -2.19 -8.03
C CYS A 150 -2.22 -2.49 -8.97
N LEU A 151 -1.05 -1.95 -8.64
CA LEU A 151 0.15 -2.02 -9.49
C LEU A 151 0.61 -3.45 -9.68
N LEU A 152 0.62 -4.23 -8.61
CA LEU A 152 1.14 -5.60 -8.62
C LEU A 152 0.27 -6.55 -9.46
N GLN A 153 -1.04 -6.30 -9.49
CA GLN A 153 -1.99 -7.10 -10.26
C GLN A 153 -2.03 -6.69 -11.73
N ALA A 154 -1.87 -5.39 -12.00
CA ALA A 154 -2.00 -4.83 -13.36
C ALA A 154 -0.68 -4.85 -14.15
N CYS A 155 0.46 -4.70 -13.48
CA CYS A 155 1.79 -4.59 -14.08
C CYS A 155 2.81 -5.47 -13.32
N PRO A 156 2.55 -6.80 -13.16
CA PRO A 156 3.37 -7.66 -12.30
C PRO A 156 4.81 -7.79 -12.78
N GLY A 157 5.05 -7.80 -14.10
CA GLY A 157 6.39 -7.95 -14.67
C GLY A 157 7.32 -6.79 -14.29
N ASP A 158 6.85 -5.56 -14.49
CA ASP A 158 7.63 -4.36 -14.18
C ASP A 158 7.91 -4.24 -12.68
N ALA A 159 6.88 -4.50 -11.86
CA ALA A 159 7.02 -4.48 -10.40
C ALA A 159 8.01 -5.56 -9.92
N ALA A 160 7.90 -6.79 -10.43
CA ALA A 160 8.77 -7.90 -10.08
C ALA A 160 10.24 -7.63 -10.45
N ALA A 161 10.52 -7.05 -11.61
CA ALA A 161 11.87 -6.72 -12.05
C ALA A 161 12.54 -5.73 -11.08
N VAL A 162 11.83 -4.66 -10.70
CA VAL A 162 12.33 -3.66 -9.75
C VAL A 162 12.57 -4.28 -8.38
N VAL A 163 11.62 -5.06 -7.87
CA VAL A 163 11.73 -5.70 -6.56
C VAL A 163 12.85 -6.72 -6.53
N SER A 164 13.03 -7.53 -7.59
CA SER A 164 14.13 -8.49 -7.69
C SER A 164 15.49 -7.81 -7.65
N THR A 165 15.63 -6.67 -8.35
CA THR A 165 16.86 -5.86 -8.31
C THR A 165 17.14 -5.34 -6.91
N PHE A 166 16.10 -4.81 -6.23
CA PHE A 166 16.22 -4.34 -4.85
C PHE A 166 16.62 -5.46 -3.90
N ILE A 167 15.94 -6.62 -3.96
CA ILE A 167 16.26 -7.76 -3.10
C ILE A 167 17.70 -8.26 -3.34
N GLY A 168 18.15 -8.27 -4.61
CA GLY A 168 19.51 -8.64 -4.96
C GLY A 168 20.58 -7.68 -4.43
N SER A 169 20.23 -6.42 -4.16
CA SER A 169 21.14 -5.42 -3.59
C SER A 169 21.20 -5.43 -2.05
N LEU A 170 20.28 -6.14 -1.38
CA LEU A 170 20.25 -6.21 0.07
C LEU A 170 21.47 -6.97 0.62
N PRO A 171 22.01 -6.57 1.79
CA PRO A 171 23.03 -7.34 2.49
C PRO A 171 22.58 -8.80 2.66
N LYS A 172 23.51 -9.74 2.47
CA LYS A 172 23.24 -11.15 2.74
C LYS A 172 22.87 -11.32 4.21
N ALA A 173 21.93 -12.23 4.50
CA ALA A 173 21.64 -12.58 5.88
C ALA A 173 22.94 -12.99 6.58
N ALA A 174 23.18 -12.46 7.77
CA ALA A 174 24.20 -13.00 8.64
C ALA A 174 23.79 -14.45 8.96
N GLY A 175 24.64 -15.41 8.56
CA GLY A 175 24.42 -16.83 8.80
C GLY A 175 24.46 -17.18 10.29
#